data_4cbdc6b2579a3d83a0205a49d00458af
#
_entry.id   4cbdc6b2579a3d83a0205a49d00458af
#
_cell.length_a   1.000
_cell.length_b   1.000
_cell.length_c   1.000
_cell.angle_alpha   90.00
_cell.angle_beta   90.00
_cell.angle_gamma   90.00
#
_symmetry.space_group_name_H-M   'P 1'
#
loop_
_entity.id
_entity.type
_entity.pdbx_description
1 polymer ?
#
loop_
_entity_poly.entity_id
_entity_poly.type
_entity_poly.pdbx_seq_one_letter_code
_entity_poly.pdbx_strand_id
1 'polypeptide(L)'
;VYLLARNADARGADHSINAARELATALGGDHNYHGTEFGPTNVVMHAVAVAVELGNGQQALDRATHIRSTAHMSTERQARYLVDVARAHILTRSPTQALEVLVKAEHIAPEELAETPLVAAVIEDIEAQTKHARQPALRRLKQRLYT
;
A
#
# COMPACT_ATOMS: atom_id res chain seq x y z
N VAL A 1 -1.84 -10.03 13.06
CA VAL A 1 -0.69 -9.53 12.31
C VAL A 1 -0.42 -8.06 12.66
N TYR A 2 -1.42 -7.19 12.57
CA TYR A 2 -1.24 -5.78 12.90
C TYR A 2 -0.86 -5.54 14.36
N LEU A 3 -1.40 -6.34 15.27
CA LEU A 3 -1.07 -6.22 16.69
C LEU A 3 0.41 -6.52 16.93
N LEU A 4 0.95 -7.55 16.28
CA LEU A 4 2.38 -7.87 16.38
C LEU A 4 3.23 -6.74 15.82
N ALA A 5 2.83 -6.17 14.68
CA ALA A 5 3.55 -5.05 14.08
C ALA A 5 3.54 -3.81 14.98
N ARG A 6 2.40 -3.51 15.60
CA ARG A 6 2.28 -2.38 16.53
C ARG A 6 3.15 -2.53 17.76
N ASN A 7 3.37 -3.77 18.19
CA ASN A 7 4.26 -4.06 19.31
C ASN A 7 5.73 -4.10 18.89
N ALA A 8 6.01 -3.72 17.64
CA ALA A 8 7.35 -3.71 17.05
C ALA A 8 8.03 -5.09 17.04
N ASP A 9 7.26 -6.15 17.06
CA ASP A 9 7.78 -7.52 16.94
C ASP A 9 7.81 -7.92 15.46
N ALA A 10 8.79 -7.41 14.72
CA ALA A 10 8.92 -7.66 13.30
C ALA A 10 9.12 -9.15 12.98
N ARG A 11 9.86 -9.87 13.84
CA ARG A 11 10.13 -11.30 13.63
C ARG A 11 8.86 -12.12 13.80
N GLY A 12 8.08 -11.84 14.85
CA GLY A 12 6.82 -12.51 15.08
C GLY A 12 5.78 -12.20 13.99
N ALA A 13 5.73 -10.94 13.55
CA ALA A 13 4.84 -10.53 12.46
C ALA A 13 5.21 -11.25 11.16
N ASP A 14 6.49 -11.34 10.82
CA ASP A 14 6.95 -12.05 9.62
C ASP A 14 6.59 -13.54 9.66
N HIS A 15 6.77 -14.17 10.80
CA HIS A 15 6.42 -15.59 10.99
C HIS A 15 4.92 -15.80 10.77
N SER A 16 4.08 -14.96 11.34
CA SER A 16 2.62 -15.04 11.18
C SER A 16 2.19 -14.84 9.73
N ILE A 17 2.81 -13.90 9.03
CA ILE A 17 2.54 -13.64 7.62
C ILE A 17 2.92 -14.84 6.76
N ASN A 18 4.08 -15.44 7.00
CA ASN A 18 4.55 -16.60 6.24
C ASN A 18 3.63 -17.79 6.45
N ALA A 19 3.19 -18.05 7.68
CA ALA A 19 2.24 -19.12 7.98
C ALA A 19 0.90 -18.90 7.25
N ALA A 20 0.40 -17.67 7.23
CA ALA A 20 -0.84 -17.32 6.52
C ALA A 20 -0.66 -17.50 5.01
N ARG A 21 0.50 -17.15 4.47
CA ARG A 21 0.79 -17.33 3.04
C ARG A 21 0.79 -18.79 2.65
N GLU A 22 1.43 -19.64 3.46
CA GLU A 22 1.46 -21.09 3.23
C GLU A 22 0.04 -21.66 3.23
N LEU A 23 -0.79 -21.25 4.18
CA LEU A 23 -2.17 -21.69 4.25
C LEU A 23 -2.96 -21.23 3.02
N ALA A 24 -2.81 -19.97 2.61
CA ALA A 24 -3.48 -19.44 1.44
C ALA A 24 -3.09 -20.20 0.18
N THR A 25 -1.82 -20.56 0.04
CA THR A 25 -1.33 -21.34 -1.09
C THR A 25 -1.94 -22.76 -1.07
N ALA A 26 -2.01 -23.37 0.10
CA ALA A 26 -2.61 -24.70 0.27
C ALA A 26 -4.10 -24.70 -0.08
N LEU A 27 -4.79 -23.60 0.08
CA LEU A 27 -6.22 -23.47 -0.27
C LEU A 27 -6.47 -23.31 -1.77
N GLY A 28 -5.45 -23.41 -2.60
CA GLY A 28 -5.64 -23.51 -4.03
C GLY A 28 -5.42 -22.25 -4.84
N GLY A 29 -4.72 -21.29 -4.31
CA GLY A 29 -4.28 -20.17 -5.07
C GLY A 29 -4.97 -18.84 -4.75
N ASP A 30 -4.88 -17.93 -5.69
CA ASP A 30 -5.23 -16.53 -5.50
C ASP A 30 -6.69 -16.28 -5.89
N HIS A 31 -7.60 -16.82 -5.09
CA HIS A 31 -9.04 -16.69 -5.30
C HIS A 31 -9.71 -15.97 -4.15
N ASN A 32 -10.86 -15.36 -4.43
CA ASN A 32 -11.74 -14.83 -3.40
C ASN A 32 -12.59 -15.98 -2.85
N TYR A 33 -11.97 -16.87 -2.06
CA TYR A 33 -12.57 -18.08 -1.58
C TYR A 33 -13.73 -17.79 -0.62
N HIS A 34 -14.95 -18.22 -0.98
CA HIS A 34 -16.17 -17.95 -0.22
C HIS A 34 -16.38 -16.47 0.14
N GLY A 35 -15.89 -15.56 -0.69
CA GLY A 35 -16.04 -14.13 -0.46
C GLY A 35 -15.11 -13.55 0.62
N THR A 36 -14.12 -14.30 1.07
CA THR A 36 -13.22 -13.86 2.15
C THR A 36 -12.01 -13.08 1.67
N GLU A 37 -11.77 -13.04 0.37
CA GLU A 37 -10.55 -12.45 -0.23
C GLU A 37 -9.26 -13.00 0.40
N PHE A 38 -9.29 -14.25 0.84
CA PHE A 38 -8.16 -14.91 1.46
C PHE A 38 -7.36 -15.69 0.42
N GLY A 39 -6.34 -15.06 -0.15
CA GLY A 39 -5.48 -15.66 -1.15
C GLY A 39 -4.04 -15.18 -1.02
N PRO A 40 -3.08 -15.75 -1.80
CA PRO A 40 -1.68 -15.36 -1.72
C PRO A 40 -1.44 -13.86 -1.95
N THR A 41 -2.11 -13.26 -2.92
CA THR A 41 -1.96 -11.81 -3.17
C THR A 41 -2.40 -11.00 -1.97
N ASN A 42 -3.54 -11.36 -1.35
CA ASN A 42 -4.03 -10.64 -0.18
C ASN A 42 -3.06 -10.74 1.00
N VAL A 43 -2.45 -11.91 1.20
CA VAL A 43 -1.44 -12.10 2.23
C VAL A 43 -0.22 -11.22 1.99
N VAL A 44 0.25 -11.13 0.75
CA VAL A 44 1.38 -10.26 0.41
C VAL A 44 1.02 -8.78 0.61
N MET A 45 -0.20 -8.38 0.27
CA MET A 45 -0.66 -7.01 0.51
C MET A 45 -0.64 -6.67 1.99
N HIS A 46 -1.05 -7.59 2.86
CA HIS A 46 -0.93 -7.41 4.31
C HIS A 46 0.53 -7.31 4.75
N ALA A 47 1.40 -8.11 4.16
CA ALA A 47 2.83 -8.06 4.46
C ALA A 47 3.43 -6.69 4.10
N VAL A 48 3.00 -6.11 2.99
CA VAL A 48 3.42 -4.75 2.61
C VAL A 48 2.94 -3.74 3.65
N ALA A 49 1.68 -3.81 4.04
CA ALA A 49 1.11 -2.90 5.04
C ALA A 49 1.84 -2.99 6.38
N VAL A 50 2.14 -4.21 6.84
CA VAL A 50 2.89 -4.42 8.09
C VAL A 50 4.28 -3.82 8.01
N ALA A 51 4.99 -4.03 6.90
CA ALA A 51 6.34 -3.46 6.73
C ALA A 51 6.30 -1.92 6.77
N VAL A 52 5.30 -1.31 6.15
CA VAL A 52 5.11 0.15 6.20
C VAL A 52 4.86 0.62 7.63
N GLU A 53 4.00 -0.07 8.38
CA GLU A 53 3.72 0.28 9.77
C GLU A 53 4.96 0.18 10.66
N LEU A 54 5.87 -0.74 10.34
CA LEU A 54 7.14 -0.89 11.04
C LEU A 54 8.19 0.13 10.59
N GLY A 55 7.87 0.98 9.62
CA GLY A 55 8.80 1.96 9.07
C GLY A 55 9.83 1.37 8.12
N ASN A 56 9.62 0.15 7.65
CA ASN A 56 10.56 -0.55 6.77
C ASN A 56 10.09 -0.46 5.32
N GLY A 57 10.34 0.69 4.69
CA GLY A 57 9.90 0.96 3.32
C GLY A 57 10.54 0.03 2.29
N GLN A 58 11.82 -0.25 2.42
CA GLN A 58 12.51 -1.14 1.47
C GLN A 58 11.93 -2.55 1.50
N GLN A 59 11.68 -3.08 2.68
CA GLN A 59 11.07 -4.40 2.81
C GLN A 59 9.66 -4.42 2.21
N ALA A 60 8.89 -3.35 2.42
CA ALA A 60 7.57 -3.23 1.82
C ALA A 60 7.64 -3.28 0.29
N LEU A 61 8.55 -2.53 -0.31
CA LEU A 61 8.72 -2.50 -1.76
C LEU A 61 9.19 -3.85 -2.29
N ASP A 62 10.11 -4.52 -1.60
CA ASP A 62 10.58 -5.85 -2.00
C ASP A 62 9.42 -6.85 -2.00
N ARG A 63 8.57 -6.81 -0.98
CA ARG A 63 7.40 -7.68 -0.90
C ARG A 63 6.40 -7.36 -2.01
N ALA A 64 6.22 -6.08 -2.34
CA ALA A 64 5.30 -5.68 -3.40
C ALA A 64 5.68 -6.25 -4.77
N THR A 65 6.96 -6.55 -5.01
CA THR A 65 7.40 -7.14 -6.28
C THR A 65 6.81 -8.53 -6.51
N HIS A 66 6.30 -9.19 -5.48
CA HIS A 66 5.68 -10.52 -5.61
C HIS A 66 4.22 -10.45 -6.06
N ILE A 67 3.64 -9.27 -6.13
CA ILE A 67 2.27 -9.11 -6.59
C ILE A 67 2.27 -8.89 -8.09
N ARG A 68 1.67 -9.83 -8.83
CA ARG A 68 1.61 -9.77 -10.30
C ARG A 68 0.42 -8.96 -10.78
N SER A 69 -0.72 -9.07 -10.11
CA SER A 69 -1.94 -8.37 -10.49
C SER A 69 -2.87 -8.25 -9.30
N THR A 70 -3.58 -7.13 -9.22
CA THR A 70 -4.63 -6.90 -8.25
C THR A 70 -6.00 -6.77 -8.93
N ALA A 71 -6.08 -7.07 -10.21
CA ALA A 71 -7.29 -6.85 -11.02
C ALA A 71 -8.52 -7.62 -10.50
N HIS A 72 -8.30 -8.75 -9.82
CA HIS A 72 -9.39 -9.56 -9.27
C HIS A 72 -9.92 -9.02 -7.92
N MET A 73 -9.29 -7.99 -7.38
CA MET A 73 -9.69 -7.40 -6.10
C MET A 73 -10.60 -6.20 -6.31
N SER A 74 -11.36 -5.83 -5.27
CA SER A 74 -12.17 -4.61 -5.31
C SER A 74 -11.32 -3.38 -5.56
N THR A 75 -11.91 -2.35 -6.17
CA THR A 75 -11.19 -1.10 -6.43
C THR A 75 -10.74 -0.44 -5.14
N GLU A 76 -11.52 -0.55 -4.08
CA GLU A 76 -11.15 -0.01 -2.76
C GLU A 76 -9.88 -0.66 -2.23
N ARG A 77 -9.79 -2.00 -2.32
CA ARG A 77 -8.61 -2.72 -1.87
C ARG A 77 -7.39 -2.40 -2.72
N GLN A 78 -7.57 -2.32 -4.04
CA GLN A 78 -6.49 -1.93 -4.94
C GLN A 78 -5.95 -0.55 -4.60
N ALA A 79 -6.84 0.41 -4.40
CA ALA A 79 -6.44 1.78 -4.05
C ALA A 79 -5.73 1.84 -2.70
N ARG A 80 -6.25 1.14 -1.70
CA ARG A 80 -5.65 1.10 -0.37
C ARG A 80 -4.26 0.50 -0.40
N TYR A 81 -4.07 -0.58 -1.15
CA TYR A 81 -2.76 -1.19 -1.35
C TYR A 81 -1.78 -0.18 -1.98
N LEU A 82 -2.23 0.54 -3.02
CA LEU A 82 -1.37 1.54 -3.68
C LEU A 82 -0.99 2.68 -2.74
N VAL A 83 -1.87 3.06 -1.82
CA VAL A 83 -1.52 4.05 -0.78
C VAL A 83 -0.40 3.51 0.11
N ASP A 84 -0.44 2.24 0.48
CA ASP A 84 0.65 1.64 1.26
C ASP A 84 1.96 1.62 0.47
N VAL A 85 1.92 1.33 -0.82
CA VAL A 85 3.10 1.38 -1.69
C VAL A 85 3.65 2.82 -1.77
N ALA A 86 2.77 3.81 -1.89
CA ALA A 86 3.20 5.21 -1.89
C ALA A 86 3.88 5.57 -0.56
N ARG A 87 3.33 5.11 0.56
CA ARG A 87 3.95 5.32 1.88
C ARG A 87 5.34 4.67 1.95
N ALA A 88 5.50 3.49 1.37
CA ALA A 88 6.80 2.83 1.30
C ALA A 88 7.81 3.68 0.50
N HIS A 89 7.38 4.26 -0.61
CA HIS A 89 8.24 5.16 -1.38
C HIS A 89 8.65 6.41 -0.59
N ILE A 90 7.75 6.94 0.23
CA ILE A 90 8.09 8.07 1.12
C ILE A 90 9.15 7.63 2.13
N LEU A 91 9.02 6.44 2.71
CA LEU A 91 10.00 5.91 3.67
C LEU A 91 11.38 5.71 3.04
N THR A 92 11.45 5.46 1.74
CA THR A 92 12.71 5.31 1.01
C THR A 92 13.14 6.60 0.31
N ARG A 93 12.52 7.72 0.63
CA ARG A 93 12.84 9.03 0.07
C ARG A 93 12.68 9.10 -1.45
N SER A 94 11.62 8.50 -1.97
CA SER A 94 11.32 8.46 -3.40
C SER A 94 9.97 9.16 -3.68
N PRO A 95 9.90 10.49 -3.51
CA PRO A 95 8.62 11.20 -3.61
C PRO A 95 8.00 11.19 -5.00
N THR A 96 8.81 11.15 -6.05
CA THR A 96 8.29 11.07 -7.43
C THR A 96 7.53 9.76 -7.65
N GLN A 97 8.10 8.65 -7.21
CA GLN A 97 7.45 7.34 -7.31
C GLN A 97 6.20 7.29 -6.44
N ALA A 98 6.25 7.88 -5.24
CA ALA A 98 5.08 7.98 -4.37
C ALA A 98 3.94 8.70 -5.08
N LEU A 99 4.22 9.81 -5.74
CA LEU A 99 3.22 10.58 -6.47
C LEU A 99 2.63 9.77 -7.63
N GLU A 100 3.48 9.09 -8.41
CA GLU A 100 3.01 8.25 -9.51
C GLU A 100 2.04 7.17 -9.03
N VAL A 101 2.33 6.55 -7.90
CA VAL A 101 1.48 5.51 -7.32
C VAL A 101 0.16 6.11 -6.84
N LEU A 102 0.18 7.29 -6.19
CA LEU A 102 -1.05 7.96 -5.77
C LEU A 102 -1.93 8.34 -6.95
N VAL A 103 -1.36 8.77 -8.07
CA VAL A 103 -2.12 9.08 -9.27
C VAL A 103 -2.83 7.83 -9.79
N LYS A 104 -2.15 6.68 -9.79
CA LYS A 104 -2.77 5.40 -10.15
C LYS A 104 -3.93 5.06 -9.23
N ALA A 105 -3.76 5.24 -7.93
CA ALA A 105 -4.80 4.97 -6.94
C ALA A 105 -6.01 5.88 -7.16
N GLU A 106 -5.77 7.15 -7.47
CA GLU A 106 -6.83 8.11 -7.73
C GLU A 106 -7.65 7.72 -8.97
N HIS A 107 -7.01 7.22 -10.01
CA HIS A 107 -7.73 6.73 -11.19
C HIS A 107 -8.61 5.53 -10.87
N ILE A 108 -8.21 4.69 -9.93
CA ILE A 108 -8.95 3.48 -9.56
C ILE A 108 -10.12 3.81 -8.65
N ALA A 109 -9.91 4.63 -7.63
CA ALA A 109 -10.92 4.93 -6.61
C ALA A 109 -10.76 6.36 -6.08
N PRO A 110 -11.14 7.38 -6.86
CA PRO A 110 -10.93 8.78 -6.45
C PRO A 110 -11.68 9.16 -5.17
N GLU A 111 -12.89 8.65 -4.98
CA GLU A 111 -13.69 8.97 -3.81
C GLU A 111 -13.05 8.40 -2.54
N GLU A 112 -12.56 7.17 -2.60
CA GLU A 112 -11.86 6.53 -1.49
C GLU A 112 -10.63 7.34 -1.08
N LEU A 113 -9.85 7.80 -2.04
CA LEU A 113 -8.66 8.60 -1.75
C LEU A 113 -8.99 9.94 -1.13
N ALA A 114 -10.03 10.61 -1.63
CA ALA A 114 -10.43 11.92 -1.12
C ALA A 114 -10.84 11.86 0.36
N GLU A 115 -11.38 10.73 0.81
CA GLU A 115 -11.87 10.55 2.17
C GLU A 115 -10.85 9.92 3.12
N THR A 116 -9.70 9.49 2.63
CA THR A 116 -8.70 8.78 3.43
C THR A 116 -7.68 9.75 4.03
N PRO A 117 -7.63 9.93 5.38
CA PRO A 117 -6.67 10.85 6.00
C PRO A 117 -5.21 10.51 5.70
N LEU A 118 -4.87 9.23 5.55
CA LEU A 118 -3.51 8.81 5.21
C LEU A 118 -3.04 9.39 3.88
N VAL A 119 -3.94 9.58 2.93
CA VAL A 119 -3.61 10.16 1.62
C VAL A 119 -3.14 11.61 1.78
N ALA A 120 -3.83 12.39 2.59
CA ALA A 120 -3.43 13.77 2.88
C ALA A 120 -2.03 13.80 3.52
N ALA A 121 -1.75 12.88 4.43
CA ALA A 121 -0.44 12.77 5.07
C ALA A 121 0.66 12.43 4.05
N VAL A 122 0.39 11.51 3.13
CA VAL A 122 1.34 11.17 2.07
C VAL A 122 1.63 12.37 1.18
N ILE A 123 0.60 13.13 0.82
CA ILE A 123 0.75 14.35 0.01
C ILE A 123 1.63 15.37 0.73
N GLU A 124 1.42 15.58 2.03
CA GLU A 124 2.27 16.46 2.83
C GLU A 124 3.72 15.99 2.83
N ASP A 125 3.95 14.69 2.93
CA ASP A 125 5.29 14.12 2.90
C ASP A 125 5.94 14.31 1.52
N ILE A 126 5.19 14.15 0.45
CA ILE A 126 5.68 14.42 -0.91
C ILE A 126 6.10 15.88 -1.02
N GLU A 127 5.27 16.80 -0.55
CA GLU A 127 5.58 18.23 -0.57
C GLU A 127 6.85 18.53 0.23
N ALA A 128 6.99 17.94 1.42
CA ALA A 128 8.16 18.14 2.27
C ALA A 128 9.44 17.64 1.61
N GLN A 129 9.39 16.50 0.92
CA GLN A 129 10.55 15.91 0.26
C GLN A 129 10.90 16.59 -1.08
N THR A 130 9.96 17.35 -1.64
CA THR A 130 10.13 18.02 -2.94
C THR A 130 10.04 19.53 -2.85
N LYS A 131 10.21 20.11 -1.69
CA LYS A 131 9.91 21.53 -1.38
C LYS A 131 10.56 22.56 -2.30
N HIS A 132 11.63 22.22 -2.98
CA HIS A 132 12.30 23.14 -3.92
C HIS A 132 12.04 22.78 -5.39
N ALA A 133 11.25 21.76 -5.65
CA ALA A 133 10.95 21.30 -7.01
C ALA A 133 9.51 21.68 -7.39
N ARG A 134 9.30 22.04 -8.65
CA ARG A 134 7.95 22.22 -9.17
C ARG A 134 7.29 20.87 -9.32
N GLN A 135 6.06 20.74 -8.79
CA GLN A 135 5.30 19.51 -8.86
C GLN A 135 3.90 19.77 -9.45
N PRO A 136 3.81 20.03 -10.77
CA PRO A 136 2.50 20.29 -11.40
C PRO A 136 1.54 19.09 -11.25
N ALA A 137 2.08 17.86 -11.32
CA ALA A 137 1.28 16.66 -11.16
C ALA A 137 0.68 16.58 -9.75
N LEU A 138 1.43 16.96 -8.73
CA LEU A 138 0.94 16.98 -7.34
C LEU A 138 -0.16 18.01 -7.19
N ARG A 139 0.02 19.20 -7.77
CA ARG A 139 -1.00 20.25 -7.73
C ARG A 139 -2.29 19.77 -8.39
N ARG A 140 -2.20 19.14 -9.56
CA ARG A 140 -3.36 18.61 -10.25
C ARG A 140 -4.06 17.52 -9.43
N LEU A 141 -3.30 16.64 -8.81
CA LEU A 141 -3.86 15.60 -7.95
C LEU A 141 -4.64 16.22 -6.78
N LYS A 142 -4.06 17.20 -6.08
CA LYS A 142 -4.73 17.89 -4.98
C LYS A 142 -6.04 18.56 -5.44
N GLN A 143 -6.01 19.20 -6.59
CA GLN A 143 -7.21 19.83 -7.14
C GLN A 143 -8.31 18.81 -7.41
N ARG A 144 -7.96 17.66 -7.97
CA ARG A 144 -8.95 16.62 -8.26
C ARG A 144 -9.54 15.99 -6.98
N LEU A 145 -8.71 15.83 -5.94
CA LEU A 145 -9.15 15.19 -4.72
C LEU A 145 -9.94 16.10 -3.79
N TYR A 146 -9.60 17.39 -3.72
CA TYR A 146 -10.07 18.28 -2.65
C TYR A 146 -10.83 19.52 -3.13
N THR A 147 -11.26 19.55 -4.38
CA THR A 147 -12.10 20.64 -4.89
C THR A 147 -13.40 20.15 -5.60
#